data_c46ec05ad53495b87143fd1772e89210
#
_entry.id   c46ec05ad53495b87143fd1772e89210
#
_cell.length_a   1.000
_cell.length_b   1.000
_cell.length_c   1.000
_cell.angle_alpha   90.00
_cell.angle_beta   90.00
_cell.angle_gamma   90.00
#
_symmetry.space_group_name_H-M   'P 1'
#
loop_
_entity.id
_entity.type
_entity.pdbx_description
1 polymer ?
#
loop_
_entity_poly.entity_id
_entity_poly.type
_entity_poly.pdbx_seq_one_letter_code
_entity_poly.pdbx_strand_id
1 'polypeptide(L)'
;MAFGVSAISEGDRSIALGASSYSFGQYSMALGRYSKALGRLSIAMGDSSKADGANAIALGNAAKAAGIMSIGLGDNANASQDYAMALGAESEAAENATAIGNKAHAKGVNSIALGNGSQALADSAIAIGQGNKANGADAIALGNGSQSSGLNAIAVGKASVVTGDNSLALGSNTNANGINSAALGAGSIADQDDSVSVGSDSLQRKIVNVKNGTIKADSHDAINGSQLYAISDSVAKRLGNKNNVGDALTVLDQFTLQWDQNRDKYSAAHGNSTASVITDVADGAVSDSSKDAVNGSQLKATNDDVETNTTNIATNTGNIATNTANIATNTTNITNLTDTVGDLKDDA
;
A
#
# COMPACT_ATOMS: atom_id res chain seq x y z
N MET A 1 -42.31 21.08 25.42
CA MET A 1 -42.07 22.51 25.65
C MET A 1 -41.61 23.15 24.37
N ALA A 2 -42.27 24.24 23.89
CA ALA A 2 -41.85 24.96 22.68
C ALA A 2 -41.64 26.42 22.99
N PHE A 3 -40.53 27.04 22.52
CA PHE A 3 -40.20 28.44 22.71
C PHE A 3 -39.51 29.03 21.47
N GLY A 4 -40.14 29.98 20.82
CA GLY A 4 -39.69 30.62 19.58
C GLY A 4 -40.83 30.81 18.59
N VAL A 5 -40.64 31.72 17.59
CA VAL A 5 -41.63 31.91 16.53
C VAL A 5 -41.77 30.61 15.73
N SER A 6 -42.98 30.08 15.62
CA SER A 6 -43.30 28.81 14.95
C SER A 6 -42.52 27.58 15.48
N ALA A 7 -42.10 27.64 16.75
CA ALA A 7 -41.51 26.46 17.40
C ALA A 7 -42.59 25.42 17.71
N ILE A 8 -42.33 24.15 17.39
CA ILE A 8 -43.30 23.03 17.58
C ILE A 8 -42.62 21.90 18.37
N SER A 9 -43.30 21.44 19.45
CA SER A 9 -42.90 20.31 20.27
C SER A 9 -44.05 19.34 20.39
N GLU A 10 -44.06 18.28 19.60
CA GLU A 10 -45.15 17.26 19.53
C GLU A 10 -44.82 16.00 20.31
N GLY A 11 -43.55 15.63 20.43
CA GLY A 11 -43.16 14.45 21.17
C GLY A 11 -43.43 14.53 22.66
N ASP A 12 -43.81 13.42 23.29
CA ASP A 12 -43.92 13.35 24.74
C ASP A 12 -42.58 13.75 25.40
N ARG A 13 -42.65 14.71 26.35
CA ARG A 13 -41.47 15.26 27.06
C ARG A 13 -40.38 15.83 26.14
N SER A 14 -40.79 16.30 24.94
CA SER A 14 -39.82 16.90 24.00
C SER A 14 -39.65 18.40 24.28
N ILE A 15 -38.53 18.95 23.75
CA ILE A 15 -38.19 20.37 23.87
C ILE A 15 -37.86 20.92 22.48
N ALA A 16 -38.49 22.03 22.09
CA ALA A 16 -38.17 22.78 20.90
C ALA A 16 -37.86 24.25 21.27
N LEU A 17 -36.62 24.70 21.03
CA LEU A 17 -36.15 26.03 21.36
C LEU A 17 -35.47 26.67 20.16
N GLY A 18 -36.10 27.72 19.60
CA GLY A 18 -35.60 28.42 18.43
C GLY A 18 -36.71 28.67 17.39
N ALA A 19 -36.53 29.69 16.52
CA ALA A 19 -37.48 29.95 15.47
C ALA A 19 -37.61 28.74 14.50
N SER A 20 -38.84 28.31 14.26
CA SER A 20 -39.16 27.16 13.42
C SER A 20 -38.44 25.86 13.84
N SER A 21 -38.06 25.73 15.10
CA SER A 21 -37.55 24.48 15.65
C SER A 21 -38.67 23.45 15.78
N TYR A 22 -38.34 22.17 15.53
CA TYR A 22 -39.32 21.07 15.54
C TYR A 22 -38.81 19.85 16.29
N SER A 23 -39.48 19.46 17.37
CA SER A 23 -39.16 18.30 18.18
C SER A 23 -40.35 17.34 18.17
N PHE A 24 -40.23 16.23 17.40
CA PHE A 24 -41.27 15.22 17.18
C PHE A 24 -41.06 13.96 18.01
N GLY A 25 -39.80 13.53 18.13
CA GLY A 25 -39.50 12.28 18.84
C GLY A 25 -39.84 12.37 20.35
N GLN A 26 -40.26 11.26 20.95
CA GLN A 26 -40.41 11.18 22.40
C GLN A 26 -39.06 11.41 23.08
N TYR A 27 -39.01 12.29 24.09
CA TYR A 27 -37.80 12.73 24.81
C TYR A 27 -36.78 13.41 23.90
N SER A 28 -37.17 13.91 22.75
CA SER A 28 -36.25 14.58 21.84
C SER A 28 -36.02 16.05 22.18
N MET A 29 -34.90 16.61 21.67
CA MET A 29 -34.52 18.01 21.93
C MET A 29 -34.05 18.67 20.62
N ALA A 30 -34.75 19.73 20.22
CA ALA A 30 -34.41 20.58 19.08
C ALA A 30 -34.03 21.98 19.55
N LEU A 31 -32.77 22.35 19.44
CA LEU A 31 -32.24 23.65 19.90
C LEU A 31 -31.57 24.39 18.73
N GLY A 32 -32.15 25.46 18.25
CA GLY A 32 -31.66 26.29 17.16
C GLY A 32 -32.73 26.61 16.13
N ARG A 33 -32.47 27.62 15.31
CA ARG A 33 -33.38 28.00 14.22
C ARG A 33 -33.44 26.84 13.20
N TYR A 34 -34.64 26.47 12.81
CA TYR A 34 -34.92 25.35 11.89
C TYR A 34 -34.38 23.99 12.33
N SER A 35 -33.93 23.84 13.58
CA SER A 35 -33.47 22.55 14.09
C SER A 35 -34.60 21.52 14.14
N LYS A 36 -34.32 20.23 13.83
CA LYS A 36 -35.31 19.17 13.79
C LYS A 36 -34.83 17.95 14.55
N ALA A 37 -35.53 17.52 15.59
CA ALA A 37 -35.29 16.30 16.35
C ALA A 37 -36.46 15.34 16.16
N LEU A 38 -36.36 14.43 15.20
CA LEU A 38 -37.46 13.56 14.77
C LEU A 38 -37.42 12.18 15.42
N GLY A 39 -36.22 11.68 15.72
CA GLY A 39 -36.04 10.38 16.36
C GLY A 39 -36.38 10.40 17.85
N ARG A 40 -36.79 9.26 18.39
CA ARG A 40 -36.93 9.06 19.83
C ARG A 40 -35.56 9.26 20.51
N LEU A 41 -35.51 10.04 21.61
CA LEU A 41 -34.28 10.36 22.34
C LEU A 41 -33.24 11.08 21.48
N SER A 42 -33.65 11.71 20.37
CA SER A 42 -32.72 12.43 19.49
C SER A 42 -32.42 13.85 19.99
N ILE A 43 -31.25 14.34 19.66
CA ILE A 43 -30.79 15.71 19.97
C ILE A 43 -30.36 16.39 18.68
N ALA A 44 -31.01 17.51 18.33
CA ALA A 44 -30.59 18.36 17.23
C ALA A 44 -30.24 19.74 17.78
N MET A 45 -28.98 20.14 17.71
CA MET A 45 -28.51 21.43 18.25
C MET A 45 -27.69 22.17 17.19
N GLY A 46 -28.15 23.34 16.81
CA GLY A 46 -27.55 24.20 15.79
C GLY A 46 -28.58 24.67 14.78
N ASP A 47 -28.21 25.70 14.00
CA ASP A 47 -29.09 26.17 12.91
C ASP A 47 -29.24 25.05 11.87
N SER A 48 -30.47 24.76 11.50
CA SER A 48 -30.79 23.74 10.47
C SER A 48 -30.28 22.32 10.78
N SER A 49 -29.87 22.04 12.02
CA SER A 49 -29.44 20.70 12.44
C SER A 49 -30.61 19.69 12.38
N LYS A 50 -30.30 18.42 12.10
CA LYS A 50 -31.34 17.41 11.88
C LYS A 50 -30.92 16.06 12.48
N ALA A 51 -31.68 15.58 13.47
CA ALA A 51 -31.50 14.28 14.09
C ALA A 51 -32.76 13.41 13.86
N ASP A 52 -32.71 12.54 12.83
CA ASP A 52 -33.84 11.71 12.40
C ASP A 52 -33.86 10.35 13.07
N GLY A 53 -32.68 9.78 13.32
CA GLY A 53 -32.56 8.46 13.91
C GLY A 53 -32.93 8.43 15.40
N ALA A 54 -33.40 7.28 15.89
CA ALA A 54 -33.55 7.07 17.32
C ALA A 54 -32.19 7.11 18.02
N ASN A 55 -32.07 7.81 19.14
CA ASN A 55 -30.84 8.06 19.88
C ASN A 55 -29.77 8.81 19.05
N ALA A 56 -30.15 9.49 17.97
CA ALA A 56 -29.23 10.23 17.12
C ALA A 56 -28.87 11.60 17.72
N ILE A 57 -27.65 12.05 17.49
CA ILE A 57 -27.15 13.35 17.94
C ILE A 57 -26.61 14.14 16.73
N ALA A 58 -27.22 15.28 16.43
CA ALA A 58 -26.78 16.22 15.42
C ALA A 58 -26.40 17.56 16.08
N LEU A 59 -25.11 17.90 16.10
CA LEU A 59 -24.61 19.10 16.75
C LEU A 59 -23.76 19.93 15.79
N GLY A 60 -24.22 21.08 15.41
CA GLY A 60 -23.57 21.99 14.48
C GLY A 60 -24.54 22.58 13.47
N ASN A 61 -24.12 23.62 12.76
CA ASN A 61 -24.90 24.19 11.67
C ASN A 61 -25.08 23.13 10.56
N ALA A 62 -26.32 22.92 10.14
CA ALA A 62 -26.68 21.91 9.14
C ALA A 62 -26.15 20.48 9.41
N ALA A 63 -25.75 20.17 10.65
CA ALA A 63 -25.35 18.82 11.03
C ALA A 63 -26.51 17.84 10.87
N LYS A 64 -26.21 16.64 10.40
CA LYS A 64 -27.19 15.56 10.16
C LYS A 64 -26.79 14.29 10.88
N ALA A 65 -27.75 13.66 11.56
CA ALA A 65 -27.65 12.34 12.15
C ALA A 65 -28.94 11.58 11.80
N ALA A 66 -28.92 10.87 10.65
CA ALA A 66 -30.11 10.27 10.09
C ALA A 66 -30.32 8.81 10.52
N GLY A 67 -29.27 8.08 10.80
CA GLY A 67 -29.33 6.69 11.24
C GLY A 67 -29.60 6.53 12.74
N ILE A 68 -30.00 5.34 13.15
CA ILE A 68 -30.15 4.96 14.55
C ILE A 68 -28.78 5.05 15.25
N MET A 69 -28.73 5.66 16.44
CA MET A 69 -27.49 5.85 17.22
C MET A 69 -26.37 6.55 16.44
N SER A 70 -26.70 7.31 15.40
CA SER A 70 -25.72 8.08 14.63
C SER A 70 -25.33 9.37 15.33
N ILE A 71 -24.10 9.84 15.09
CA ILE A 71 -23.57 11.08 15.66
C ILE A 71 -22.99 11.93 14.54
N GLY A 72 -23.59 13.12 14.30
CA GLY A 72 -23.08 14.14 13.40
C GLY A 72 -22.66 15.38 14.21
N LEU A 73 -21.36 15.65 14.32
CA LEU A 73 -20.81 16.77 15.08
C LEU A 73 -19.90 17.63 14.21
N GLY A 74 -20.34 18.83 13.90
CA GLY A 74 -19.62 19.80 13.10
C GLY A 74 -20.52 20.51 12.09
N ASP A 75 -20.02 21.58 11.49
CA ASP A 75 -20.71 22.27 10.40
C ASP A 75 -20.84 21.31 9.19
N ASN A 76 -22.06 21.11 8.71
CA ASN A 76 -22.38 20.17 7.64
C ASN A 76 -21.88 18.71 7.87
N ALA A 77 -21.63 18.30 9.10
CA ALA A 77 -21.32 16.90 9.41
C ALA A 77 -22.51 15.99 9.04
N ASN A 78 -22.25 14.86 8.41
CA ASN A 78 -23.27 13.97 7.87
C ASN A 78 -23.07 12.51 8.31
N ALA A 79 -23.78 12.07 9.34
CA ALA A 79 -23.89 10.68 9.77
C ALA A 79 -25.20 10.10 9.21
N SER A 80 -25.14 9.57 7.98
CA SER A 80 -26.32 9.29 7.16
C SER A 80 -27.00 7.97 7.44
N GLN A 81 -26.32 7.03 8.11
CA GLN A 81 -26.81 5.66 8.31
C GLN A 81 -26.63 5.22 9.77
N ASP A 82 -27.12 4.01 10.07
CA ASP A 82 -27.10 3.47 11.43
C ASP A 82 -25.68 3.32 11.98
N TYR A 83 -25.50 3.69 13.23
CA TYR A 83 -24.23 3.67 13.96
C TYR A 83 -23.12 4.51 13.33
N ALA A 84 -23.43 5.37 12.37
CA ALA A 84 -22.48 6.27 11.74
C ALA A 84 -21.96 7.33 12.72
N MET A 85 -20.67 7.63 12.66
CA MET A 85 -20.04 8.69 13.46
C MET A 85 -19.29 9.67 12.55
N ALA A 86 -19.79 10.89 12.39
CA ALA A 86 -19.17 11.95 11.61
C ALA A 86 -18.80 13.12 12.53
N LEU A 87 -17.51 13.26 12.85
CA LEU A 87 -16.98 14.29 13.74
C LEU A 87 -16.02 15.21 12.98
N GLY A 88 -16.47 16.41 12.68
CA GLY A 88 -15.70 17.43 11.96
C GLY A 88 -16.55 18.17 10.93
N ALA A 89 -16.14 19.36 10.56
CA ALA A 89 -16.85 20.09 9.51
C ALA A 89 -16.77 19.32 8.18
N GLU A 90 -17.90 19.23 7.48
CA GLU A 90 -18.02 18.52 6.21
C GLU A 90 -17.58 17.01 6.27
N SER A 91 -17.57 16.42 7.48
CA SER A 91 -17.29 15.00 7.64
C SER A 91 -18.51 14.15 7.21
N GLU A 92 -18.24 12.94 6.68
CA GLU A 92 -19.29 12.04 6.18
C GLU A 92 -19.02 10.61 6.61
N ALA A 93 -19.98 9.94 7.23
CA ALA A 93 -19.89 8.56 7.67
C ALA A 93 -21.09 7.73 7.18
N ALA A 94 -20.80 6.57 6.62
CA ALA A 94 -21.77 5.56 6.22
C ALA A 94 -22.13 4.61 7.40
N GLU A 95 -22.78 3.48 7.12
CA GLU A 95 -23.20 2.50 8.12
C GLU A 95 -22.01 1.92 8.91
N ASN A 96 -22.11 1.93 10.23
CA ASN A 96 -21.05 1.48 11.15
C ASN A 96 -19.69 2.18 10.93
N ALA A 97 -19.65 3.25 10.15
CA ALA A 97 -18.41 3.91 9.78
C ALA A 97 -18.08 5.07 10.72
N THR A 98 -16.78 5.38 10.82
CA THR A 98 -16.27 6.46 11.65
C THR A 98 -15.45 7.45 10.82
N ALA A 99 -15.91 8.70 10.71
CA ALA A 99 -15.22 9.80 10.04
C ALA A 99 -14.86 10.89 11.06
N ILE A 100 -13.59 11.09 11.34
CA ILE A 100 -13.11 12.09 12.29
C ILE A 100 -12.10 13.02 11.62
N GLY A 101 -12.44 14.29 11.52
CA GLY A 101 -11.63 15.33 10.90
C GLY A 101 -12.43 16.20 9.92
N ASN A 102 -11.92 17.39 9.63
CA ASN A 102 -12.52 18.21 8.59
C ASN A 102 -12.44 17.48 7.24
N LYS A 103 -13.57 17.37 6.54
CA LYS A 103 -13.67 16.67 5.25
C LYS A 103 -13.20 15.19 5.32
N ALA A 104 -13.31 14.54 6.47
CA ALA A 104 -13.06 13.12 6.58
C ALA A 104 -14.26 12.34 6.01
N HIS A 105 -14.02 11.41 5.09
CA HIS A 105 -15.07 10.63 4.43
C HIS A 105 -14.86 9.14 4.68
N ALA A 106 -15.70 8.53 5.49
CA ALA A 106 -15.81 7.08 5.72
C ALA A 106 -17.07 6.57 5.01
N LYS A 107 -16.94 6.26 3.70
CA LYS A 107 -18.07 5.95 2.83
C LYS A 107 -18.34 4.46 2.67
N GLY A 108 -17.38 3.61 2.96
CA GLY A 108 -17.59 2.18 3.03
C GLY A 108 -18.27 1.77 4.33
N VAL A 109 -19.03 0.68 4.31
CA VAL A 109 -19.57 0.05 5.53
C VAL A 109 -18.42 -0.40 6.43
N ASN A 110 -18.51 -0.19 7.73
CA ASN A 110 -17.46 -0.49 8.72
C ASN A 110 -16.11 0.24 8.47
N SER A 111 -16.10 1.29 7.65
CA SER A 111 -14.85 2.00 7.31
C SER A 111 -14.44 3.03 8.37
N ILE A 112 -13.15 3.37 8.40
CA ILE A 112 -12.59 4.37 9.32
C ILE A 112 -11.79 5.40 8.52
N ALA A 113 -12.17 6.68 8.62
CA ALA A 113 -11.43 7.80 8.07
C ALA A 113 -11.04 8.77 9.20
N LEU A 114 -9.76 8.83 9.55
CA LEU A 114 -9.26 9.66 10.65
C LEU A 114 -8.20 10.62 10.13
N GLY A 115 -8.52 11.92 10.15
CA GLY A 115 -7.62 13.00 9.74
C GLY A 115 -8.29 13.97 8.75
N ASN A 116 -7.69 15.14 8.58
CA ASN A 116 -8.17 16.14 7.64
C ASN A 116 -8.12 15.59 6.19
N GLY A 117 -9.26 15.57 5.51
CA GLY A 117 -9.37 15.11 4.14
C GLY A 117 -9.08 13.62 3.94
N SER A 118 -9.07 12.81 5.01
CA SER A 118 -8.91 11.35 4.88
C SER A 118 -10.14 10.71 4.23
N GLN A 119 -9.94 9.68 3.43
CA GLN A 119 -10.98 9.04 2.63
C GLN A 119 -10.87 7.50 2.73
N ALA A 120 -11.83 6.86 3.37
CA ALA A 120 -12.02 5.43 3.41
C ALA A 120 -13.29 5.11 2.60
N LEU A 121 -13.12 4.77 1.32
CA LEU A 121 -14.21 4.78 0.35
C LEU A 121 -14.84 3.41 0.10
N ALA A 122 -14.14 2.35 0.45
CA ALA A 122 -14.63 0.98 0.32
C ALA A 122 -14.95 0.36 1.69
N ASP A 123 -15.67 -0.76 1.68
CA ASP A 123 -16.04 -1.48 2.89
C ASP A 123 -14.82 -1.94 3.68
N SER A 124 -14.90 -1.83 4.99
CA SER A 124 -13.83 -2.15 5.95
C SER A 124 -12.51 -1.39 5.72
N ALA A 125 -12.50 -0.40 4.83
CA ALA A 125 -11.30 0.39 4.53
C ALA A 125 -10.89 1.29 5.70
N ILE A 126 -9.58 1.44 5.92
CA ILE A 126 -9.01 2.26 6.98
C ILE A 126 -8.09 3.33 6.39
N ALA A 127 -8.40 4.60 6.57
CA ALA A 127 -7.57 5.74 6.16
C ALA A 127 -7.24 6.61 7.37
N ILE A 128 -5.99 6.58 7.83
CA ILE A 128 -5.54 7.33 9.00
C ILE A 128 -4.38 8.26 8.65
N GLY A 129 -4.62 9.56 8.78
CA GLY A 129 -3.68 10.64 8.48
C GLY A 129 -4.27 11.67 7.54
N GLN A 130 -3.52 12.73 7.26
CA GLN A 130 -3.99 13.80 6.39
C GLN A 130 -4.00 13.38 4.92
N GLY A 131 -5.11 13.52 4.23
CA GLY A 131 -5.24 13.31 2.79
C GLY A 131 -5.03 11.86 2.33
N ASN A 132 -5.12 10.90 3.24
CA ASN A 132 -4.99 9.48 2.91
C ASN A 132 -6.21 8.97 2.15
N LYS A 133 -5.98 7.95 1.31
CA LYS A 133 -7.04 7.31 0.53
C LYS A 133 -6.95 5.80 0.63
N ALA A 134 -7.96 5.17 1.20
CA ALA A 134 -8.16 3.72 1.18
C ALA A 134 -9.39 3.42 0.30
N ASN A 135 -9.13 3.05 -0.96
CA ASN A 135 -10.15 2.86 -1.98
C ASN A 135 -10.48 1.38 -2.24
N GLY A 136 -9.59 0.47 -1.88
CA GLY A 136 -9.85 -0.96 -1.97
C GLY A 136 -10.64 -1.46 -0.76
N ALA A 137 -11.43 -2.52 -0.94
CA ALA A 137 -12.05 -3.21 0.19
C ALA A 137 -10.97 -3.80 1.11
N ASP A 138 -11.18 -3.74 2.41
CA ASP A 138 -10.22 -4.15 3.44
C ASP A 138 -8.84 -3.47 3.33
N ALA A 139 -8.74 -2.37 2.56
CA ALA A 139 -7.50 -1.66 2.36
C ALA A 139 -7.14 -0.75 3.54
N ILE A 140 -5.84 -0.62 3.81
CA ILE A 140 -5.30 0.23 4.88
C ILE A 140 -4.37 1.28 4.27
N ALA A 141 -4.64 2.56 4.51
CA ALA A 141 -3.76 3.68 4.19
C ALA A 141 -3.40 4.45 5.45
N LEU A 142 -2.15 4.35 5.89
CA LEU A 142 -1.66 4.97 7.12
C LEU A 142 -0.46 5.89 6.84
N GLY A 143 -0.60 7.16 7.16
CA GLY A 143 0.47 8.15 6.96
C GLY A 143 -0.07 9.53 6.55
N ASN A 144 0.68 10.27 5.76
CA ASN A 144 0.24 11.51 5.14
C ASN A 144 0.25 11.33 3.62
N GLY A 145 -0.89 11.45 2.97
CA GLY A 145 -1.02 11.29 1.53
C GLY A 145 -0.80 9.85 1.03
N SER A 146 -0.88 8.84 1.91
CA SER A 146 -0.79 7.44 1.50
C SER A 146 -2.04 6.99 0.73
N GLN A 147 -1.87 6.06 -0.21
CA GLN A 147 -2.95 5.56 -1.06
C GLN A 147 -2.92 4.05 -1.13
N SER A 148 -4.04 3.41 -0.85
CA SER A 148 -4.23 1.97 -0.92
C SER A 148 -5.47 1.65 -1.75
N SER A 149 -5.29 1.17 -2.97
CA SER A 149 -6.37 0.99 -3.93
C SER A 149 -6.65 -0.47 -4.30
N GLY A 150 -5.70 -1.37 -4.08
CA GLY A 150 -5.91 -2.80 -4.25
C GLY A 150 -6.78 -3.41 -3.14
N LEU A 151 -7.39 -4.55 -3.42
CA LEU A 151 -8.08 -5.38 -2.44
C LEU A 151 -7.08 -5.86 -1.37
N ASN A 152 -7.42 -5.78 -0.09
CA ASN A 152 -6.54 -6.14 1.04
C ASN A 152 -5.17 -5.44 1.01
N ALA A 153 -5.05 -4.33 0.31
CA ALA A 153 -3.79 -3.61 0.14
C ALA A 153 -3.43 -2.79 1.38
N ILE A 154 -2.14 -2.73 1.72
CA ILE A 154 -1.66 -2.03 2.91
C ILE A 154 -0.58 -1.01 2.52
N ALA A 155 -0.86 0.28 2.67
CA ALA A 155 0.06 1.38 2.44
C ALA A 155 0.40 2.08 3.77
N VAL A 156 1.62 1.93 4.26
CA VAL A 156 2.09 2.52 5.52
C VAL A 156 3.30 3.41 5.27
N GLY A 157 3.12 4.70 5.46
CA GLY A 157 4.18 5.70 5.29
C GLY A 157 3.68 6.94 4.54
N LYS A 158 4.46 8.03 4.64
CA LYS A 158 4.15 9.25 3.88
C LYS A 158 4.20 8.96 2.38
N ALA A 159 3.15 9.32 1.65
CA ALA A 159 3.06 9.16 0.20
C ALA A 159 3.37 7.73 -0.30
N SER A 160 3.09 6.71 0.52
CA SER A 160 3.14 5.32 0.08
C SER A 160 1.94 5.00 -0.80
N VAL A 161 2.14 4.18 -1.83
CA VAL A 161 1.10 3.82 -2.80
C VAL A 161 1.05 2.31 -2.97
N VAL A 162 -0.14 1.73 -2.89
CA VAL A 162 -0.39 0.32 -3.20
C VAL A 162 -1.56 0.21 -4.17
N THR A 163 -1.29 -0.33 -5.34
CA THR A 163 -2.31 -0.59 -6.35
C THR A 163 -2.53 -2.09 -6.57
N GLY A 164 -1.54 -2.91 -6.24
CA GLY A 164 -1.65 -4.37 -6.32
C GLY A 164 -2.56 -4.94 -5.23
N ASP A 165 -3.37 -5.94 -5.58
CA ASP A 165 -4.16 -6.68 -4.61
C ASP A 165 -3.25 -7.50 -3.67
N ASN A 166 -3.66 -7.64 -2.41
CA ASN A 166 -2.92 -8.37 -1.36
C ASN A 166 -1.48 -7.88 -1.16
N SER A 167 -1.19 -6.61 -1.47
CA SER A 167 0.16 -6.08 -1.50
C SER A 167 0.44 -5.11 -0.35
N LEU A 168 1.73 -4.96 -0.03
CA LEU A 168 2.21 -4.17 1.10
C LEU A 168 3.26 -3.15 0.66
N ALA A 169 3.06 -1.88 0.96
CA ALA A 169 4.08 -0.84 0.91
C ALA A 169 4.37 -0.33 2.33
N LEU A 170 5.59 -0.53 2.81
CA LEU A 170 6.02 -0.11 4.14
C LEU A 170 7.22 0.83 4.06
N GLY A 171 6.98 2.11 4.21
CA GLY A 171 7.98 3.17 4.16
C GLY A 171 7.46 4.42 3.44
N SER A 172 8.22 5.52 3.53
CA SER A 172 7.89 6.75 2.82
C SER A 172 8.18 6.62 1.32
N ASN A 173 7.27 7.10 0.47
CA ASN A 173 7.38 7.06 -1.00
C ASN A 173 7.63 5.62 -1.53
N THR A 174 7.04 4.61 -0.89
CA THR A 174 7.07 3.22 -1.36
C THR A 174 5.93 2.95 -2.33
N ASN A 175 6.19 2.09 -3.32
CA ASN A 175 5.17 1.67 -4.27
C ASN A 175 5.12 0.14 -4.35
N ALA A 176 3.93 -0.45 -4.17
CA ALA A 176 3.68 -1.88 -4.38
C ALA A 176 2.55 -2.02 -5.41
N ASN A 177 2.92 -2.24 -6.67
CA ASN A 177 1.99 -2.27 -7.79
C ASN A 177 1.72 -3.69 -8.28
N GLY A 178 2.66 -4.62 -8.07
CA GLY A 178 2.45 -6.03 -8.36
C GLY A 178 1.46 -6.68 -7.41
N ILE A 179 0.73 -7.68 -7.86
CA ILE A 179 -0.17 -8.50 -7.02
C ILE A 179 0.68 -9.35 -6.06
N ASN A 180 0.23 -9.53 -4.81
CA ASN A 180 0.95 -10.27 -3.76
C ASN A 180 2.38 -9.76 -3.54
N SER A 181 2.64 -8.48 -3.80
CA SER A 181 3.98 -7.91 -3.70
C SER A 181 4.20 -7.16 -2.39
N ALA A 182 5.47 -7.04 -1.97
CA ALA A 182 5.85 -6.27 -0.79
C ALA A 182 7.00 -5.32 -1.10
N ALA A 183 6.80 -4.02 -0.93
CA ALA A 183 7.84 -3.00 -1.01
C ALA A 183 8.25 -2.55 0.40
N LEU A 184 9.48 -2.85 0.81
CA LEU A 184 9.97 -2.61 2.16
C LEU A 184 11.08 -1.56 2.19
N GLY A 185 10.86 -0.51 2.96
CA GLY A 185 11.80 0.61 3.12
C GLY A 185 11.50 1.80 2.21
N ALA A 186 11.87 3.00 2.66
CA ALA A 186 11.56 4.23 1.94
C ALA A 186 12.08 4.20 0.48
N GLY A 187 11.23 4.59 -0.48
CA GLY A 187 11.55 4.60 -1.90
C GLY A 187 11.68 3.22 -2.56
N SER A 188 11.27 2.14 -1.88
CA SER A 188 11.22 0.81 -2.50
C SER A 188 10.06 0.70 -3.48
N ILE A 189 10.27 -0.05 -4.56
CA ILE A 189 9.30 -0.26 -5.63
C ILE A 189 9.18 -1.78 -5.87
N ALA A 190 7.97 -2.32 -5.75
CA ALA A 190 7.64 -3.72 -6.03
C ALA A 190 6.57 -3.75 -7.15
N ASP A 191 7.03 -3.83 -8.38
CA ASP A 191 6.19 -3.79 -9.58
C ASP A 191 5.91 -5.18 -10.16
N GLN A 192 6.60 -6.19 -9.66
CA GLN A 192 6.42 -7.58 -10.08
C GLN A 192 5.48 -8.30 -9.13
N ASP A 193 4.63 -9.14 -9.66
CA ASP A 193 3.79 -10.03 -8.88
C ASP A 193 4.63 -11.01 -8.05
N ASP A 194 4.09 -11.43 -6.91
CA ASP A 194 4.69 -12.42 -6.01
C ASP A 194 6.13 -12.10 -5.59
N SER A 195 6.46 -10.81 -5.44
CA SER A 195 7.82 -10.35 -5.17
C SER A 195 7.95 -9.56 -3.86
N VAL A 196 9.16 -9.58 -3.30
CA VAL A 196 9.55 -8.69 -2.21
C VAL A 196 10.69 -7.79 -2.68
N SER A 197 10.45 -6.49 -2.71
CA SER A 197 11.45 -5.48 -3.04
C SER A 197 11.90 -4.71 -1.80
N VAL A 198 13.21 -4.61 -1.61
CA VAL A 198 13.82 -3.79 -0.56
C VAL A 198 14.47 -2.51 -1.11
N GLY A 199 14.19 -2.17 -2.36
CA GLY A 199 14.79 -1.03 -3.04
C GLY A 199 14.09 -0.67 -4.35
N SER A 200 14.85 -0.05 -5.23
CA SER A 200 14.46 0.30 -6.60
C SER A 200 15.72 0.27 -7.48
N ASP A 201 15.58 0.49 -8.78
CA ASP A 201 16.72 0.54 -9.71
C ASP A 201 17.82 1.53 -9.27
N SER A 202 17.40 2.65 -8.69
CA SER A 202 18.32 3.70 -8.22
C SER A 202 18.69 3.58 -6.74
N LEU A 203 18.04 2.72 -5.97
CA LEU A 203 18.22 2.59 -4.53
C LEU A 203 18.25 1.13 -4.10
N GLN A 204 19.42 0.54 -4.09
CA GLN A 204 19.64 -0.84 -3.64
C GLN A 204 20.02 -0.89 -2.16
N ARG A 205 19.59 -1.95 -1.46
CA ARG A 205 19.87 -2.16 -0.03
C ARG A 205 20.57 -3.48 0.23
N LYS A 206 21.43 -3.50 1.25
CA LYS A 206 21.97 -4.73 1.79
C LYS A 206 20.91 -5.37 2.69
N ILE A 207 20.77 -6.70 2.59
CA ILE A 207 20.09 -7.51 3.59
C ILE A 207 21.17 -8.05 4.52
N VAL A 208 21.17 -7.64 5.79
CA VAL A 208 22.17 -8.01 6.77
C VAL A 208 21.63 -9.00 7.79
N ASN A 209 22.52 -9.69 8.56
CA ASN A 209 22.16 -10.68 9.58
C ASN A 209 21.41 -11.90 9.03
N VAL A 210 21.67 -12.24 7.76
CA VAL A 210 21.13 -13.46 7.16
C VAL A 210 21.93 -14.66 7.70
N LYS A 211 21.22 -15.61 8.33
CA LYS A 211 21.79 -16.89 8.78
C LYS A 211 22.23 -17.70 7.56
N ASN A 212 23.19 -18.61 7.74
CA ASN A 212 23.57 -19.57 6.70
C ASN A 212 22.34 -20.35 6.20
N GLY A 213 22.10 -20.26 4.92
CA GLY A 213 21.08 -21.06 4.25
C GLY A 213 21.53 -22.52 4.09
N THR A 214 20.58 -23.41 3.91
CA THR A 214 20.84 -24.83 3.60
C THR A 214 21.40 -24.95 2.19
N ILE A 215 22.59 -25.52 2.03
CA ILE A 215 23.21 -25.72 0.71
C ILE A 215 22.91 -27.14 0.24
N LYS A 216 21.86 -27.30 -0.57
CA LYS A 216 21.46 -28.56 -1.22
C LYS A 216 20.67 -28.25 -2.50
N ALA A 217 20.49 -29.25 -3.35
CA ALA A 217 19.93 -29.11 -4.69
C ALA A 217 18.50 -28.51 -4.72
N ASP A 218 17.70 -28.76 -3.71
CA ASP A 218 16.31 -28.31 -3.57
C ASP A 218 16.13 -27.16 -2.55
N SER A 219 17.21 -26.48 -2.20
CA SER A 219 17.14 -25.34 -1.26
C SER A 219 16.62 -24.09 -1.95
N HIS A 220 15.71 -23.41 -1.26
CA HIS A 220 15.22 -22.07 -1.58
C HIS A 220 15.71 -21.02 -0.57
N ASP A 221 16.65 -21.38 0.29
CA ASP A 221 17.20 -20.47 1.27
C ASP A 221 18.12 -19.42 0.62
N ALA A 222 18.09 -18.18 1.10
CA ALA A 222 19.09 -17.19 0.76
C ALA A 222 20.46 -17.63 1.32
N ILE A 223 21.53 -17.42 0.55
CA ILE A 223 22.90 -17.60 1.01
C ILE A 223 23.51 -16.28 1.42
N ASN A 224 24.41 -16.29 2.38
CA ASN A 224 25.15 -15.11 2.82
C ASN A 224 26.59 -15.09 2.30
N GLY A 225 27.28 -13.95 2.50
CA GLY A 225 28.64 -13.75 2.02
C GLY A 225 29.66 -14.73 2.60
N SER A 226 29.46 -15.26 3.81
CA SER A 226 30.40 -16.23 4.40
C SER A 226 30.33 -17.60 3.70
N GLN A 227 29.15 -18.01 3.27
CA GLN A 227 28.97 -19.24 2.50
C GLN A 227 29.62 -19.13 1.10
N LEU A 228 29.43 -17.99 0.43
CA LEU A 228 30.09 -17.69 -0.85
C LEU A 228 31.62 -17.64 -0.67
N TYR A 229 32.09 -16.99 0.39
CA TYR A 229 33.52 -16.95 0.73
C TYR A 229 34.10 -18.36 0.96
N ALA A 230 33.41 -19.21 1.73
CA ALA A 230 33.86 -20.59 2.00
C ALA A 230 33.98 -21.43 0.71
N ILE A 231 33.07 -21.24 -0.25
CA ILE A 231 33.14 -21.85 -1.57
C ILE A 231 34.36 -21.33 -2.33
N SER A 232 34.52 -20.01 -2.37
CA SER A 232 35.66 -19.34 -3.02
C SER A 232 37.01 -19.81 -2.45
N ASP A 233 37.12 -19.85 -1.12
CA ASP A 233 38.31 -20.29 -0.41
C ASP A 233 38.63 -21.79 -0.66
N SER A 234 37.59 -22.65 -0.68
CA SER A 234 37.73 -24.05 -0.98
C SER A 234 38.23 -24.31 -2.41
N VAL A 235 37.75 -23.52 -3.38
CA VAL A 235 38.20 -23.54 -4.77
C VAL A 235 39.65 -23.09 -4.86
N ALA A 236 40.01 -21.97 -4.21
CA ALA A 236 41.38 -21.44 -4.19
C ALA A 236 42.37 -22.46 -3.57
N LYS A 237 41.99 -23.11 -2.48
CA LYS A 237 42.81 -24.16 -1.84
C LYS A 237 43.00 -25.40 -2.71
N ARG A 238 41.99 -25.80 -3.51
CA ARG A 238 42.10 -26.92 -4.43
C ARG A 238 42.93 -26.62 -5.67
N LEU A 239 42.95 -25.37 -6.11
CA LEU A 239 43.66 -24.95 -7.31
C LEU A 239 45.09 -24.53 -7.06
N GLY A 240 45.67 -24.76 -5.87
CA GLY A 240 47.10 -24.66 -5.73
C GLY A 240 47.67 -23.83 -4.60
N ASN A 241 46.95 -23.46 -3.58
CA ASN A 241 47.50 -22.82 -2.41
C ASN A 241 48.15 -23.79 -1.42
N LYS A 242 48.78 -24.86 -1.91
CA LYS A 242 49.73 -25.68 -1.16
C LYS A 242 51.10 -25.49 -1.71
N ASN A 243 52.05 -25.26 -0.84
CA ASN A 243 53.46 -24.88 -0.92
C ASN A 243 54.36 -25.52 -1.99
N ASN A 244 53.85 -26.17 -3.02
CA ASN A 244 54.64 -26.61 -4.15
C ASN A 244 53.76 -26.82 -5.39
N VAL A 245 53.62 -25.76 -6.17
CA VAL A 245 52.85 -25.70 -7.42
C VAL A 245 53.59 -26.45 -8.56
N GLY A 246 54.89 -26.68 -8.45
CA GLY A 246 55.69 -27.26 -9.52
C GLY A 246 55.41 -28.76 -9.78
N ASP A 247 55.32 -29.53 -8.74
CA ASP A 247 55.20 -31.01 -8.88
C ASP A 247 53.76 -31.50 -9.05
N ALA A 248 52.77 -30.72 -8.59
CA ALA A 248 51.35 -31.06 -8.81
C ALA A 248 50.87 -30.57 -10.20
N LEU A 249 51.50 -29.54 -10.75
CA LEU A 249 51.13 -28.96 -12.04
C LEU A 249 51.54 -29.82 -13.23
N THR A 250 52.65 -30.61 -13.12
CA THR A 250 53.11 -31.48 -14.22
C THR A 250 52.14 -32.65 -14.52
N VAL A 251 51.33 -33.07 -13.54
CA VAL A 251 50.31 -34.12 -13.75
C VAL A 251 48.97 -33.47 -14.09
N LEU A 252 48.64 -32.31 -13.52
CA LEU A 252 47.41 -31.58 -13.84
C LEU A 252 47.46 -30.81 -15.14
N ASP A 253 48.67 -30.46 -15.62
CA ASP A 253 48.94 -29.72 -16.86
C ASP A 253 48.32 -30.39 -18.11
N GLN A 254 48.10 -31.71 -18.07
CA GLN A 254 47.53 -32.44 -19.19
C GLN A 254 45.99 -32.49 -19.17
N PHE A 255 45.33 -32.11 -18.05
CA PHE A 255 43.89 -32.36 -17.87
C PHE A 255 43.10 -31.20 -17.22
N THR A 256 43.76 -30.09 -16.85
CA THR A 256 43.09 -28.96 -16.16
C THR A 256 43.41 -27.60 -16.80
N LEU A 257 42.50 -26.69 -16.56
CA LEU A 257 42.77 -25.23 -16.83
C LEU A 257 43.96 -24.77 -16.00
N GLN A 258 44.93 -24.12 -16.64
CA GLN A 258 46.16 -23.68 -16.02
C GLN A 258 46.09 -22.18 -15.64
N TRP A 259 46.67 -21.82 -14.48
CA TRP A 259 46.88 -20.43 -14.12
C TRP A 259 48.09 -19.87 -14.87
N ASP A 260 47.86 -18.93 -15.76
CA ASP A 260 48.94 -18.19 -16.45
C ASP A 260 49.33 -16.98 -15.61
N GLN A 261 50.46 -17.09 -14.91
CA GLN A 261 51.01 -16.01 -14.09
C GLN A 261 51.38 -14.75 -14.89
N ASN A 262 51.76 -14.91 -16.15
CA ASN A 262 52.13 -13.75 -16.98
C ASN A 262 50.92 -12.96 -17.45
N ARG A 263 49.79 -13.61 -17.50
CA ARG A 263 48.51 -13.01 -17.92
C ARG A 263 47.54 -12.80 -16.77
N ASP A 264 47.95 -13.22 -15.56
CA ASP A 264 47.16 -13.13 -14.35
C ASP A 264 45.75 -13.73 -14.53
N LYS A 265 45.69 -14.93 -15.13
CA LYS A 265 44.42 -15.62 -15.43
C LYS A 265 44.59 -17.11 -15.70
N TYR A 266 43.51 -17.87 -15.64
CA TYR A 266 43.47 -19.26 -16.09
C TYR A 266 43.51 -19.33 -17.61
N SER A 267 44.32 -20.26 -18.13
CA SER A 267 44.47 -20.51 -19.56
C SER A 267 44.04 -21.95 -19.88
N ALA A 268 43.19 -22.10 -20.88
CA ALA A 268 42.89 -23.38 -21.52
C ALA A 268 43.83 -23.69 -22.70
N ALA A 269 44.89 -22.89 -22.87
CA ALA A 269 45.86 -23.11 -23.93
C ALA A 269 46.68 -24.41 -23.65
N HIS A 270 46.75 -25.27 -24.61
CA HIS A 270 47.49 -26.56 -24.53
C HIS A 270 48.51 -26.65 -25.68
N GLY A 271 49.75 -27.03 -25.36
CA GLY A 271 50.81 -27.15 -26.35
C GLY A 271 51.11 -25.82 -27.03
N ASN A 272 51.10 -25.77 -28.35
CA ASN A 272 51.36 -24.57 -29.15
C ASN A 272 50.09 -23.73 -29.45
N SER A 273 48.94 -24.11 -28.90
CA SER A 273 47.71 -23.38 -29.10
C SER A 273 47.64 -22.13 -28.20
N THR A 274 47.29 -20.99 -28.77
CA THR A 274 47.14 -19.76 -28.04
C THR A 274 45.80 -19.62 -27.30
N ALA A 275 44.82 -20.49 -27.61
CA ALA A 275 43.54 -20.56 -26.97
C ALA A 275 42.86 -21.95 -27.19
N SER A 276 42.09 -22.38 -26.25
CA SER A 276 41.23 -23.58 -26.37
C SER A 276 39.83 -23.25 -25.93
N VAL A 277 38.88 -23.93 -26.54
CA VAL A 277 37.45 -23.87 -26.16
C VAL A 277 37.18 -25.02 -25.23
N ILE A 278 36.51 -24.78 -24.13
CA ILE A 278 35.94 -25.83 -23.28
C ILE A 278 34.57 -26.16 -23.87
N THR A 279 34.47 -27.39 -24.42
CA THR A 279 33.24 -27.94 -25.01
C THR A 279 32.59 -28.95 -24.10
N ASP A 280 31.37 -29.37 -24.43
CA ASP A 280 30.65 -30.43 -23.74
C ASP A 280 30.44 -30.17 -22.23
N VAL A 281 30.39 -28.91 -21.86
CA VAL A 281 30.01 -28.50 -20.52
C VAL A 281 28.53 -28.76 -20.39
N ALA A 282 28.13 -29.73 -19.58
CA ALA A 282 26.74 -29.99 -19.25
C ALA A 282 26.12 -28.75 -18.55
N ASP A 283 24.80 -28.64 -18.63
CA ASP A 283 24.09 -27.61 -17.91
C ASP A 283 24.37 -27.72 -16.41
N GLY A 284 24.92 -26.67 -15.85
CA GLY A 284 25.10 -26.54 -14.41
C GLY A 284 23.77 -26.33 -13.70
N ALA A 285 23.58 -26.89 -12.53
CA ALA A 285 22.43 -26.57 -11.71
C ALA A 285 22.46 -25.07 -11.38
N VAL A 286 21.37 -24.37 -11.64
CA VAL A 286 21.18 -22.95 -11.29
C VAL A 286 20.27 -22.87 -10.09
N SER A 287 20.83 -22.84 -8.89
CA SER A 287 20.11 -22.72 -7.62
C SER A 287 21.00 -22.02 -6.60
N ASP A 288 20.41 -21.55 -5.50
CA ASP A 288 21.14 -20.90 -4.40
C ASP A 288 22.24 -21.79 -3.81
N SER A 289 22.16 -23.09 -4.03
CA SER A 289 23.13 -24.08 -3.55
C SER A 289 24.06 -24.59 -4.62
N SER A 290 23.91 -24.17 -5.89
CA SER A 290 24.69 -24.70 -7.00
C SER A 290 26.17 -24.35 -6.86
N LYS A 291 27.00 -25.34 -7.17
CA LYS A 291 28.45 -25.22 -7.35
C LYS A 291 28.84 -25.48 -8.80
N ASP A 292 27.89 -25.68 -9.68
CA ASP A 292 28.14 -26.06 -11.06
C ASP A 292 28.54 -24.84 -11.91
N ALA A 293 29.36 -25.04 -12.90
CA ALA A 293 29.63 -24.05 -13.91
C ALA A 293 28.41 -23.83 -14.81
N VAL A 294 28.18 -22.63 -15.22
CA VAL A 294 27.13 -22.28 -16.19
C VAL A 294 27.72 -22.31 -17.59
N ASN A 295 27.07 -22.99 -18.54
CA ASN A 295 27.46 -22.98 -19.95
C ASN A 295 26.83 -21.84 -20.76
N GLY A 296 27.27 -21.67 -22.00
CA GLY A 296 26.81 -20.58 -22.87
C GLY A 296 25.32 -20.62 -23.19
N SER A 297 24.68 -21.80 -23.21
CA SER A 297 23.22 -21.92 -23.45
C SER A 297 22.41 -21.42 -22.27
N GLN A 298 22.86 -21.71 -21.06
CA GLN A 298 22.22 -21.22 -19.83
C GLN A 298 22.38 -19.69 -19.69
N LEU A 299 23.58 -19.19 -20.02
CA LEU A 299 23.82 -17.73 -20.04
C LEU A 299 22.94 -17.05 -21.09
N LYS A 300 22.79 -17.68 -22.26
CA LYS A 300 21.88 -17.15 -23.29
C LYS A 300 20.44 -17.12 -22.77
N ALA A 301 19.97 -18.20 -22.16
CA ALA A 301 18.62 -18.25 -21.58
C ALA A 301 18.43 -17.14 -20.53
N THR A 302 19.42 -16.97 -19.63
CA THR A 302 19.38 -15.89 -18.64
C THR A 302 19.36 -14.50 -19.29
N ASN A 303 20.14 -14.28 -20.35
CA ASN A 303 20.13 -13.03 -21.08
C ASN A 303 18.77 -12.78 -21.78
N ASP A 304 18.15 -13.84 -22.32
CA ASP A 304 16.82 -13.74 -22.93
C ASP A 304 15.76 -13.38 -21.87
N ASP A 305 15.88 -13.95 -20.68
CA ASP A 305 15.04 -13.61 -19.53
C ASP A 305 15.27 -12.16 -19.07
N VAL A 306 16.53 -11.71 -19.01
CA VAL A 306 16.89 -10.32 -18.68
C VAL A 306 16.34 -9.35 -19.72
N GLU A 307 16.41 -9.67 -21.01
CA GLU A 307 15.83 -8.86 -22.09
C GLU A 307 14.30 -8.80 -21.97
N THR A 308 13.68 -9.95 -21.68
CA THR A 308 12.24 -10.04 -21.42
C THR A 308 11.86 -9.21 -20.20
N ASN A 309 12.61 -9.33 -19.11
CA ASN A 309 12.39 -8.55 -17.88
C ASN A 309 12.60 -7.06 -18.11
N THR A 310 13.59 -6.68 -18.89
CA THR A 310 13.84 -5.29 -19.29
C THR A 310 12.64 -4.72 -20.05
N THR A 311 12.09 -5.50 -20.98
CA THR A 311 10.90 -5.15 -21.75
C THR A 311 9.67 -5.02 -20.83
N ASN A 312 9.51 -5.96 -19.89
CA ASN A 312 8.41 -5.94 -18.92
C ASN A 312 8.53 -4.73 -17.98
N ILE A 313 9.73 -4.41 -17.53
CA ILE A 313 10.01 -3.22 -16.70
C ILE A 313 9.63 -1.93 -17.48
N ALA A 314 10.01 -1.84 -18.75
CA ALA A 314 9.64 -0.70 -19.57
C ALA A 314 8.11 -0.60 -19.75
N THR A 315 7.45 -1.73 -19.97
CA THR A 315 5.99 -1.82 -20.04
C THR A 315 5.33 -1.40 -18.73
N ASN A 316 5.81 -1.91 -17.61
CA ASN A 316 5.30 -1.57 -16.28
C ASN A 316 5.52 -0.10 -15.94
N THR A 317 6.65 0.46 -16.32
CA THR A 317 6.94 1.91 -16.19
C THR A 317 5.90 2.74 -16.96
N GLY A 318 5.56 2.31 -18.18
CA GLY A 318 4.50 2.93 -18.98
C GLY A 318 3.12 2.81 -18.32
N ASN A 319 2.81 1.65 -17.78
CA ASN A 319 1.55 1.41 -17.07
C ASN A 319 1.45 2.26 -15.79
N ILE A 320 2.54 2.41 -15.06
CA ILE A 320 2.62 3.28 -13.88
C ILE A 320 2.36 4.73 -14.26
N ALA A 321 2.99 5.22 -15.33
CA ALA A 321 2.76 6.58 -15.81
C ALA A 321 1.29 6.79 -16.19
N THR A 322 0.69 5.80 -16.89
CA THR A 322 -0.73 5.81 -17.24
C THR A 322 -1.63 5.81 -16.03
N ASN A 323 -1.34 4.95 -15.03
CA ASN A 323 -2.11 4.88 -13.79
C ASN A 323 -2.02 6.18 -12.98
N THR A 324 -0.83 6.78 -12.94
CA THR A 324 -0.62 8.09 -12.29
C THR A 324 -1.47 9.17 -12.97
N ALA A 325 -1.50 9.20 -14.30
CA ALA A 325 -2.35 10.12 -15.05
C ALA A 325 -3.84 9.87 -14.80
N ASN A 326 -4.26 8.60 -14.75
CA ASN A 326 -5.65 8.23 -14.46
C ASN A 326 -6.06 8.62 -13.04
N ILE A 327 -5.16 8.46 -12.06
CA ILE A 327 -5.38 8.89 -10.67
C ILE A 327 -5.55 10.42 -10.62
N ALA A 328 -4.70 11.16 -11.30
CA ALA A 328 -4.82 12.62 -11.39
C ALA A 328 -6.15 13.03 -12.05
N THR A 329 -6.54 12.34 -13.12
CA THR A 329 -7.83 12.56 -13.80
C THR A 329 -9.00 12.24 -12.86
N ASN A 330 -8.97 11.12 -12.17
CA ASN A 330 -10.01 10.73 -11.22
C ASN A 330 -10.11 11.73 -10.06
N THR A 331 -8.98 12.21 -9.57
CA THR A 331 -8.95 13.27 -8.55
C THR A 331 -9.64 14.55 -9.05
N THR A 332 -9.34 14.95 -10.29
CA THR A 332 -9.99 16.10 -10.93
C THR A 332 -11.50 15.86 -11.13
N ASN A 333 -11.88 14.65 -11.58
CA ASN A 333 -13.28 14.27 -11.77
C ASN A 333 -14.05 14.26 -10.44
N ILE A 334 -13.43 13.77 -9.37
CA ILE A 334 -14.00 13.78 -8.01
C ILE A 334 -14.17 15.22 -7.53
N THR A 335 -13.19 16.08 -7.75
CA THR A 335 -13.28 17.50 -7.42
C THR A 335 -14.45 18.13 -8.18
N ASN A 336 -14.52 17.96 -9.50
CA ASN A 336 -15.59 18.49 -10.35
C ASN A 336 -16.98 17.95 -9.93
N LEU A 337 -17.05 16.67 -9.57
CA LEU A 337 -18.30 16.05 -9.08
C LEU A 337 -18.71 16.64 -7.73
N THR A 338 -17.74 16.88 -6.86
CA THR A 338 -17.95 17.51 -5.55
C THR A 338 -18.48 18.94 -5.72
N ASP A 339 -17.89 19.69 -6.63
CA ASP A 339 -18.32 21.05 -6.96
C ASP A 339 -19.73 21.05 -7.55
N THR A 340 -20.00 20.13 -8.50
CA THR A 340 -21.33 19.98 -9.13
C THR A 340 -22.39 19.59 -8.09
N VAL A 341 -22.07 18.69 -7.14
CA VAL A 341 -22.98 18.32 -6.04
C VAL A 341 -23.16 19.49 -5.06
N GLY A 342 -22.13 20.31 -4.88
CA GLY A 342 -22.20 21.57 -4.13
C GLY A 342 -23.21 22.53 -4.77
N ASP A 343 -23.02 22.81 -6.05
CA ASP A 343 -23.89 23.71 -6.84
C ASP A 343 -25.34 23.22 -6.86
N LEU A 344 -25.58 21.91 -7.03
CA LEU A 344 -26.92 21.31 -6.96
C LEU A 344 -27.60 21.41 -5.59
N LYS A 345 -26.80 21.58 -4.51
CA LYS A 345 -27.35 21.82 -3.16
C LYS A 345 -27.68 23.28 -2.94
N ASP A 346 -26.93 24.16 -3.56
CA ASP A 346 -27.16 25.61 -3.45
C ASP A 346 -28.36 26.05 -4.31
N ASP A 347 -28.70 25.26 -5.35
CA ASP A 347 -29.84 25.50 -6.23
C ASP A 347 -31.17 24.84 -5.75
N ALA A 348 -31.13 24.00 -4.68
CA ALA A 348 -32.29 23.30 -4.12
C ALA A 348 -32.80 23.94 -2.82
#